data_398a6c5f923276745517297b82786ac0
#
_entry.id   398a6c5f923276745517297b82786ac0
#
_cell.length_a   1.000
_cell.length_b   1.000
_cell.length_c   1.000
_cell.angle_alpha   90.00
_cell.angle_beta   90.00
_cell.angle_gamma   90.00
#
_symmetry.space_group_name_H-M   'P 1'
#
loop_
_entity.id
_entity.type
_entity.pdbx_description
1 polymer ?
#
loop_
_entity_poly.entity_id
_entity_poly.type
_entity_poly.pdbx_seq_one_letter_code
_entity_poly.pdbx_strand_id
1 'polypeptide(L)'
;MEEQEFYETFYCASVTRCYPGRARSGGGDRTPTAKEQELCAFWREWELKLLRPRLIVVVGGLAARRLLGLNSLDESIGRRFEVGDSVSVPLPHPSGLSRWLNDPANQAQLRKALGLVHEELAKLAASP
;
A
#
# COMPACT_ATOMS: atom_id res chain seq x y z
N MET A 1 0.26 13.17 13.12
CA MET A 1 -0.16 13.66 11.79
C MET A 1 -1.67 13.77 11.80
N GLU A 2 -2.15 14.99 11.63
CA GLU A 2 -3.59 15.26 11.50
C GLU A 2 -4.09 14.86 10.10
N GLU A 3 -5.41 14.72 9.94
CA GLU A 3 -6.02 14.27 8.67
C GLU A 3 -5.65 15.17 7.49
N GLN A 4 -5.70 16.49 7.69
CA GLN A 4 -5.33 17.45 6.64
C GLN A 4 -3.87 17.29 6.22
N GLU A 5 -2.95 17.21 7.17
CA GLU A 5 -1.52 16.98 6.93
C GLU A 5 -1.26 15.67 6.20
N PHE A 6 -2.05 14.63 6.52
CA PHE A 6 -1.97 13.35 5.82
C PHE A 6 -2.27 13.50 4.32
N TYR A 7 -3.36 14.16 3.95
CA TYR A 7 -3.72 14.35 2.54
C TYR A 7 -2.83 15.36 1.79
N GLU A 8 -2.15 16.24 2.50
CA GLU A 8 -1.11 17.10 1.92
C GLU A 8 0.20 16.34 1.67
N THR A 9 0.44 15.27 2.42
CA THR A 9 1.66 14.45 2.35
C THR A 9 1.49 13.25 1.42
N PHE A 10 0.33 12.58 1.46
CA PHE A 10 0.08 11.33 0.75
C PHE A 10 -0.95 11.49 -0.37
N TYR A 11 -0.60 11.00 -1.54
CA TYR A 11 -1.55 10.73 -2.61
C TYR A 11 -2.12 9.31 -2.43
N CYS A 12 -3.42 9.21 -2.14
CA CYS A 12 -4.09 7.93 -1.91
C CYS A 12 -4.73 7.42 -3.18
N ALA A 13 -4.45 6.18 -3.53
CA ALA A 13 -4.97 5.56 -4.74
C ALA A 13 -5.21 4.05 -4.56
N SER A 14 -6.22 3.53 -5.24
CA SER A 14 -6.48 2.09 -5.33
C SER A 14 -5.60 1.42 -6.38
N VAL A 15 -5.38 0.11 -6.26
CA VAL A 15 -4.67 -0.68 -7.29
C VAL A 15 -5.41 -0.64 -8.61
N THR A 16 -6.74 -0.70 -8.58
CA THR A 16 -7.61 -0.45 -9.74
C THR A 16 -8.37 0.85 -9.56
N ARG A 17 -8.57 1.61 -10.65
CA ARG A 17 -9.29 2.89 -10.64
C ARG A 17 -10.78 2.72 -10.92
N CYS A 18 -11.17 1.57 -11.49
CA CYS A 18 -12.56 1.25 -11.80
C CYS A 18 -13.22 0.53 -10.63
N TYR A 19 -14.45 0.90 -10.33
CA TYR A 19 -15.25 0.21 -9.33
C TYR A 19 -15.59 -1.22 -9.79
N PRO A 20 -15.19 -2.27 -9.05
CA PRO A 20 -15.38 -3.65 -9.51
C PRO A 20 -16.79 -4.18 -9.28
N GLY A 21 -17.64 -3.44 -8.57
CA GLY A 21 -18.97 -3.86 -8.16
C GLY A 21 -19.01 -4.45 -6.75
N ARG A 22 -20.21 -4.77 -6.28
CA ARG A 22 -20.41 -5.41 -4.98
C ARG A 22 -20.10 -6.90 -5.04
N ALA A 23 -19.59 -7.44 -3.94
CA ALA A 23 -19.47 -8.88 -3.75
C ALA A 23 -20.85 -9.54 -3.70
N ARG A 24 -20.97 -10.75 -4.28
CA ARG A 24 -22.23 -11.53 -4.27
C ARG A 24 -22.69 -11.88 -2.85
N SER A 25 -21.76 -11.96 -1.91
CA SER A 25 -22.02 -12.19 -0.48
C SER A 25 -22.68 -11.00 0.23
N GLY A 26 -22.79 -9.83 -0.40
CA GLY A 26 -23.31 -8.59 0.21
C GLY A 26 -22.36 -7.93 1.21
N GLY A 27 -21.17 -8.47 1.43
CA GLY A 27 -20.18 -8.03 2.41
C GLY A 27 -19.14 -7.03 1.88
N GLY A 28 -19.54 -6.01 1.11
CA GLY A 28 -18.65 -4.99 0.59
C GLY A 28 -18.35 -5.13 -0.90
N ASP A 29 -17.26 -4.54 -1.34
CA ASP A 29 -16.89 -4.52 -2.75
C ASP A 29 -16.21 -5.83 -3.17
N ARG A 30 -16.45 -6.21 -4.41
CA ARG A 30 -15.80 -7.36 -5.03
C ARG A 30 -14.32 -7.07 -5.27
N THR A 31 -13.47 -8.06 -5.03
CA THR A 31 -12.06 -7.97 -5.44
C THR A 31 -11.98 -7.95 -6.98
N PRO A 32 -11.23 -7.02 -7.58
CA PRO A 32 -11.01 -7.00 -9.03
C PRO A 32 -10.39 -8.31 -9.53
N THR A 33 -10.83 -8.78 -10.69
CA THR A 33 -10.20 -9.93 -11.35
C THR A 33 -8.79 -9.59 -11.84
N ALA A 34 -7.96 -10.60 -12.11
CA ALA A 34 -6.62 -10.41 -12.66
C ALA A 34 -6.64 -9.59 -13.96
N LYS A 35 -7.62 -9.86 -14.84
CA LYS A 35 -7.80 -9.12 -16.09
C LYS A 35 -8.16 -7.65 -15.87
N GLU A 36 -9.08 -7.38 -14.94
CA GLU A 36 -9.43 -5.99 -14.56
C GLU A 36 -8.22 -5.26 -13.99
N GLN A 37 -7.41 -5.92 -13.17
CA GLN A 37 -6.18 -5.34 -12.62
C GLN A 37 -5.16 -5.02 -13.71
N GLU A 38 -5.01 -5.88 -14.71
CA GLU A 38 -4.12 -5.65 -15.86
C GLU A 38 -4.59 -4.46 -16.72
N LEU A 39 -5.89 -4.40 -17.00
CA LEU A 39 -6.47 -3.28 -17.77
C LEU A 39 -6.31 -1.93 -17.05
N CYS A 40 -6.39 -1.93 -15.73
CA CYS A 40 -6.18 -0.72 -14.92
C CYS A 40 -4.71 -0.40 -14.65
N ALA A 41 -3.78 -1.32 -14.90
CA ALA A 41 -2.34 -1.11 -14.69
C ALA A 41 -1.80 0.09 -15.50
N PHE A 42 -2.32 0.32 -16.69
CA PHE A 42 -1.98 1.47 -17.54
C PHE A 42 -2.13 2.81 -16.79
N TRP A 43 -3.26 3.02 -16.11
CA TRP A 43 -3.52 4.25 -15.36
C TRP A 43 -2.58 4.40 -14.16
N ARG A 44 -2.35 3.32 -13.43
CA ARG A 44 -1.41 3.31 -12.31
C ARG A 44 0.01 3.64 -12.74
N GLU A 45 0.47 3.06 -13.85
CA GLU A 45 1.80 3.32 -14.39
C GLU A 45 1.96 4.77 -14.81
N TRP A 46 0.94 5.37 -15.44
CA TRP A 46 0.94 6.80 -15.76
C TRP A 46 0.99 7.69 -14.53
N GLU A 47 0.20 7.39 -13.51
CA GLU A 47 0.23 8.14 -12.26
C GLU A 47 1.61 8.07 -11.59
N LEU A 48 2.22 6.90 -11.52
CA LEU A 48 3.55 6.74 -10.95
C LEU A 48 4.61 7.53 -11.74
N LYS A 49 4.50 7.56 -13.06
CA LYS A 49 5.39 8.37 -13.91
C LYS A 49 5.22 9.87 -13.71
N LEU A 50 4.01 10.33 -13.50
CA LEU A 50 3.71 11.75 -13.29
C LEU A 50 4.09 12.21 -11.88
N LEU A 51 3.72 11.43 -10.86
CA LEU A 51 3.94 11.77 -9.46
C LEU A 51 5.38 11.56 -9.01
N ARG A 52 6.07 10.56 -9.58
CA ARG A 52 7.44 10.17 -9.19
C ARG A 52 7.61 10.08 -7.67
N PRO A 53 6.77 9.30 -6.98
CA PRO A 53 6.80 9.25 -5.53
C PRO A 53 8.15 8.71 -5.06
N ARG A 54 8.72 9.30 -4.03
CA ARG A 54 9.94 8.80 -3.39
C ARG A 54 9.65 7.73 -2.36
N LEU A 55 8.45 7.76 -1.78
CA LEU A 55 7.93 6.74 -0.87
C LEU A 55 6.61 6.20 -1.39
N ILE A 56 6.47 4.88 -1.42
CA ILE A 56 5.23 4.18 -1.75
C ILE A 56 4.84 3.31 -0.57
N VAL A 57 3.76 3.65 0.10
CA VAL A 57 3.17 2.80 1.15
C VAL A 57 2.18 1.85 0.50
N VAL A 58 2.48 0.57 0.54
CA VAL A 58 1.70 -0.48 -0.12
C VAL A 58 0.82 -1.18 0.91
N VAL A 59 -0.49 -0.97 0.82
CA VAL A 59 -1.45 -1.46 1.82
C VAL A 59 -2.19 -2.70 1.32
N GLY A 60 -1.98 -3.82 1.99
CA GLY A 60 -2.65 -5.09 1.71
C GLY A 60 -1.98 -5.98 0.67
N GLY A 61 -2.39 -7.25 0.63
CA GLY A 61 -1.76 -8.27 -0.20
C GLY A 61 -1.92 -8.07 -1.71
N LEU A 62 -3.06 -7.51 -2.15
CA LEU A 62 -3.28 -7.23 -3.57
C LEU A 62 -2.29 -6.19 -4.10
N ALA A 63 -2.12 -5.09 -3.37
CA ALA A 63 -1.17 -4.05 -3.72
C ALA A 63 0.28 -4.57 -3.66
N ALA A 64 0.62 -5.36 -2.66
CA ALA A 64 1.95 -5.96 -2.53
C ALA A 64 2.31 -6.86 -3.71
N ARG A 65 1.38 -7.69 -4.17
CA ARG A 65 1.58 -8.52 -5.37
C ARG A 65 1.75 -7.69 -6.63
N ARG A 66 0.90 -6.70 -6.83
CA ARG A 66 0.87 -5.93 -8.09
C ARG A 66 1.98 -4.90 -8.22
N LEU A 67 2.41 -4.29 -7.12
CA LEU A 67 3.46 -3.27 -7.16
C LEU A 67 4.85 -3.84 -6.86
N LEU A 68 4.94 -4.85 -6.01
CA LEU A 68 6.21 -5.38 -5.53
C LEU A 68 6.49 -6.83 -5.97
N GLY A 69 5.52 -7.51 -6.59
CA GLY A 69 5.64 -8.92 -6.98
C GLY A 69 5.76 -9.88 -5.78
N LEU A 70 5.28 -9.48 -4.60
CA LEU A 70 5.40 -10.27 -3.38
C LEU A 70 4.31 -11.33 -3.30
N ASN A 71 4.68 -12.56 -2.99
CA ASN A 71 3.75 -13.67 -2.81
C ASN A 71 3.15 -13.72 -1.40
N SER A 72 3.90 -13.28 -0.39
CA SER A 72 3.48 -13.22 1.00
C SER A 72 3.63 -11.81 1.55
N LEU A 73 2.51 -11.23 2.00
CA LEU A 73 2.52 -9.95 2.68
C LEU A 73 3.14 -10.06 4.06
N ASP A 74 2.83 -11.12 4.80
CA ASP A 74 3.26 -11.30 6.20
C ASP A 74 4.79 -11.27 6.35
N GLU A 75 5.50 -11.91 5.43
CA GLU A 75 6.97 -11.93 5.42
C GLU A 75 7.60 -10.60 5.00
N SER A 76 6.83 -9.72 4.39
CA SER A 76 7.31 -8.44 3.85
C SER A 76 7.05 -7.25 4.78
N ILE A 77 6.11 -7.38 5.73
CA ILE A 77 5.83 -6.33 6.70
C ILE A 77 7.04 -6.10 7.61
N GLY A 78 7.40 -4.86 7.84
CA GLY A 78 8.61 -4.50 8.58
C GLY A 78 9.90 -4.51 7.76
N ARG A 79 9.77 -4.62 6.45
CA ARG A 79 10.87 -4.53 5.48
C ARG A 79 10.63 -3.37 4.52
N ARG A 80 11.71 -2.83 3.97
CA ARG A 80 11.64 -1.86 2.87
C ARG A 80 12.17 -2.48 1.58
N PHE A 81 11.62 -2.04 0.47
CA PHE A 81 11.98 -2.50 -0.87
C PHE A 81 12.33 -1.30 -1.74
N GLU A 82 13.34 -1.45 -2.58
CA GLU A 82 13.66 -0.44 -3.59
C GLU A 82 12.93 -0.78 -4.89
N VAL A 83 12.21 0.19 -5.44
CA VAL A 83 11.47 0.06 -6.69
C VAL A 83 11.83 1.26 -7.58
N GLY A 84 12.81 1.10 -8.47
CA GLY A 84 13.40 2.23 -9.20
C GLY A 84 13.98 3.25 -8.23
N ASP A 85 13.56 4.51 -8.35
CA ASP A 85 13.98 5.60 -7.46
C ASP A 85 13.10 5.74 -6.19
N SER A 86 12.14 4.84 -6.01
CA SER A 86 11.21 4.84 -4.89
C SER A 86 11.59 3.83 -3.82
N VAL A 87 11.34 4.17 -2.57
CA VAL A 87 11.33 3.20 -1.46
C VAL A 87 9.90 2.77 -1.20
N SER A 88 9.67 1.48 -1.05
CA SER A 88 8.35 0.94 -0.77
C SER A 88 8.30 0.23 0.58
N VAL A 89 7.24 0.49 1.34
CA VAL A 89 7.01 -0.12 2.65
C VAL A 89 5.62 -0.77 2.67
N PRO A 90 5.54 -2.11 2.76
CA PRO A 90 4.27 -2.82 2.90
C PRO A 90 3.66 -2.66 4.28
N LEU A 91 2.34 -2.46 4.30
CA LEU A 91 1.51 -2.45 5.50
C LEU A 91 0.36 -3.46 5.38
N PRO A 92 -0.12 -4.02 6.49
CA PRO A 92 -1.31 -4.86 6.47
C PRO A 92 -2.55 -4.03 6.16
N HIS A 93 -3.58 -4.69 5.61
CA HIS A 93 -4.86 -4.03 5.38
C HIS A 93 -5.53 -3.69 6.73
N PRO A 94 -6.04 -2.46 6.91
CA PRO A 94 -6.58 -2.01 8.20
C PRO A 94 -8.00 -2.53 8.49
N SER A 95 -8.59 -3.36 7.62
CA SER A 95 -9.95 -3.86 7.82
C SER A 95 -10.07 -4.74 9.07
N GLY A 96 -11.16 -4.60 9.80
CA GLY A 96 -11.47 -5.42 10.97
C GLY A 96 -11.71 -6.91 10.65
N LEU A 97 -11.79 -7.29 9.38
CA LEU A 97 -11.84 -8.68 8.92
C LEU A 97 -10.47 -9.36 8.97
N SER A 98 -9.40 -8.61 9.04
CA SER A 98 -8.04 -9.16 9.18
C SER A 98 -7.78 -9.51 10.64
N ARG A 99 -7.62 -10.80 10.93
CA ARG A 99 -7.19 -11.28 12.24
C ARG A 99 -5.68 -11.18 12.46
N TRP A 100 -4.96 -10.72 11.46
CA TRP A 100 -3.50 -10.63 11.48
C TRP A 100 -2.98 -9.81 12.66
N LEU A 101 -3.66 -8.70 12.97
CA LEU A 101 -3.28 -7.81 14.07
C LEU A 101 -3.60 -8.35 15.47
N ASN A 102 -4.29 -9.49 15.58
CA ASN A 102 -4.57 -10.11 16.86
C ASN A 102 -3.34 -10.81 17.47
N ASP A 103 -2.33 -11.09 16.66
CA ASP A 103 -1.07 -11.67 17.12
C ASP A 103 -0.10 -10.56 17.58
N PRO A 104 0.42 -10.62 18.82
CA PRO A 104 1.41 -9.65 19.32
C PRO A 104 2.68 -9.55 18.46
N ALA A 105 3.13 -10.66 17.87
CA ALA A 105 4.29 -10.66 16.97
C ALA A 105 4.00 -9.81 15.71
N ASN A 106 2.80 -9.91 15.17
CA ASN A 106 2.37 -9.13 14.02
C ASN A 106 2.20 -7.63 14.36
N GLN A 107 1.75 -7.33 15.56
CA GLN A 107 1.72 -5.94 16.05
C GLN A 107 3.13 -5.34 16.14
N ALA A 108 4.13 -6.13 16.54
CA ALA A 108 5.52 -5.69 16.56
C ALA A 108 6.05 -5.42 15.14
N GLN A 109 5.69 -6.28 14.16
CA GLN A 109 6.04 -6.06 12.76
C GLN A 109 5.38 -4.80 12.20
N LEU A 110 4.10 -4.54 12.52
CA LEU A 110 3.42 -3.32 12.13
C LEU A 110 4.12 -2.08 12.70
N ARG A 111 4.46 -2.09 13.99
CA ARG A 111 5.21 -0.97 14.61
C ARG A 111 6.54 -0.72 13.90
N LYS A 112 7.25 -1.78 13.55
CA LYS A 112 8.49 -1.68 12.77
C LYS A 112 8.23 -1.07 11.39
N ALA A 113 7.21 -1.53 10.67
CA ALA A 113 6.85 -0.98 9.36
C ALA A 113 6.49 0.50 9.42
N LEU A 114 5.71 0.92 10.43
CA LEU A 114 5.36 2.33 10.64
C LEU A 114 6.61 3.17 10.99
N GLY A 115 7.56 2.60 11.73
CA GLY A 115 8.85 3.23 11.98
C GLY A 115 9.63 3.49 10.70
N LEU A 116 9.64 2.53 9.77
CA LEU A 116 10.28 2.70 8.45
C LEU A 116 9.60 3.80 7.62
N VAL A 117 8.27 3.87 7.63
CA VAL A 117 7.53 4.96 6.96
C VAL A 117 7.94 6.31 7.55
N HIS A 118 7.98 6.40 8.88
CA HIS A 118 8.37 7.63 9.57
C HIS A 118 9.81 8.06 9.23
N GLU A 119 10.75 7.11 9.21
CA GLU A 119 12.15 7.39 8.81
C GLU A 119 12.24 7.93 7.37
N GLU A 120 11.51 7.31 6.43
CA GLU A 120 11.53 7.77 5.04
C GLU A 120 10.89 9.16 4.90
N LEU A 121 9.79 9.44 5.59
CA LEU A 121 9.19 10.77 5.61
C LEU A 121 10.14 11.83 6.17
N ALA A 122 10.86 11.50 7.25
CA ALA A 122 11.85 12.40 7.83
C ALA A 122 13.00 12.72 6.85
N LYS A 123 13.46 11.73 6.08
CA LYS A 123 14.47 11.94 5.02
C LYS A 123 13.94 12.86 3.92
N LEU A 124 12.67 12.71 3.53
CA LEU A 124 12.04 13.56 2.52
C LEU A 124 11.90 15.01 2.99
N ALA A 125 11.51 15.21 4.23
CA ALA A 125 11.41 16.53 4.85
C ALA A 125 12.78 17.23 5.00
N ALA A 126 13.87 16.48 5.17
CA ALA A 126 15.24 17.00 5.26
C ALA A 126 15.90 17.24 3.91
N SER A 127 15.31 16.73 2.80
CA SER A 127 15.86 16.94 1.46
C SER A 127 15.44 18.30 0.90
N PRO A 128 16.39 19.10 0.36
CA PRO A 128 16.07 20.39 -0.25
C PRO A 128 15.24 20.23 -1.54
#